data_894cceaa7abeb584b22d464dcba7aabd
#
_entry.id   894cceaa7abeb584b22d464dcba7aabd
#
_cell.length_a   1.000
_cell.length_b   1.000
_cell.length_c   1.000
_cell.angle_alpha   90.00
_cell.angle_beta   90.00
_cell.angle_gamma   90.00
#
_symmetry.space_group_name_H-M   'P 1'
#
loop_
_entity.id
_entity.type
_entity.pdbx_description
1 polymer ?
#
loop_
_entity_poly.entity_id
_entity_poly.type
_entity_poly.pdbx_seq_one_letter_code
_entity_poly.pdbx_strand_id
1 'polypeptide(L)'
;IDLIDKSKEVILFVPGAGMDHRVANLFDLNPKLFNKVISIDLPGHGGTPPSNASTIEEYAKFISVCLEELNLTDFHLCGHSMGGLVCMSLASLNRKIFKSVSLFNCQYPLFVGSALLDGSSRNLDGAADFLTKYGIYKMPSIEKPKKAFGIKGSSFYKKTNGKVITPYGFKDIDNPEREIALYDLKKLFNQVSKDILAVDMNACMGFRMDIKDINKLNDINIIIGEKDKLVSQKK
;
A
#
# COMPACT_ATOMS: atom_id res chain seq x y z
N ILE A 1 -8.33 21.74 3.10
CA ILE A 1 -8.88 20.54 2.44
C ILE A 1 -10.22 20.87 1.78
N ASP A 2 -10.23 21.94 0.98
CA ASP A 2 -11.43 22.38 0.25
C ASP A 2 -11.86 21.43 -0.89
N LEU A 3 -11.13 20.32 -1.08
CA LEU A 3 -11.36 19.34 -2.14
C LEU A 3 -12.16 18.10 -1.68
N ILE A 4 -12.54 18.02 -0.39
CA ILE A 4 -13.32 16.91 0.14
C ILE A 4 -14.80 17.27 0.11
N ASP A 5 -15.57 16.55 -0.71
CA ASP A 5 -17.02 16.62 -0.70
C ASP A 5 -17.54 15.93 0.58
N LYS A 6 -18.07 16.73 1.51
CA LYS A 6 -18.57 16.26 2.82
C LYS A 6 -19.79 15.33 2.73
N SER A 7 -20.42 15.24 1.58
CA SER A 7 -21.53 14.29 1.34
C SER A 7 -21.06 12.89 0.97
N LYS A 8 -19.75 12.69 0.79
CA LYS A 8 -19.15 11.43 0.36
C LYS A 8 -18.21 10.87 1.41
N GLU A 9 -18.08 9.55 1.38
CA GLU A 9 -17.14 8.83 2.24
C GLU A 9 -15.68 9.13 1.86
N VAL A 10 -14.82 9.17 2.87
CA VAL A 10 -13.37 9.40 2.73
C VAL A 10 -12.63 8.13 3.11
N ILE A 11 -11.68 7.72 2.30
CA ILE A 11 -10.74 6.64 2.60
C ILE A 11 -9.34 7.25 2.77
N LEU A 12 -8.71 6.97 3.90
CA LEU A 12 -7.28 7.14 4.09
C LEU A 12 -6.61 5.77 3.87
N PHE A 13 -5.67 5.72 2.94
CA PHE A 13 -4.94 4.51 2.61
C PHE A 13 -3.46 4.64 3.00
N VAL A 14 -2.97 3.62 3.73
CA VAL A 14 -1.57 3.50 4.12
C VAL A 14 -0.93 2.39 3.29
N PRO A 15 0.05 2.71 2.42
CA PRO A 15 0.72 1.73 1.56
C PRO A 15 1.57 0.73 2.34
N GLY A 16 1.98 -0.35 1.66
CA GLY A 16 2.92 -1.33 2.18
C GLY A 16 4.37 -0.86 2.14
N ALA A 17 5.27 -1.70 2.64
CA ALA A 17 6.71 -1.44 2.68
C ALA A 17 7.27 -1.08 1.29
N GLY A 18 8.09 -0.04 1.22
CA GLY A 18 8.69 0.45 -0.02
C GLY A 18 7.71 1.00 -1.05
N MET A 19 6.47 1.28 -0.67
CA MET A 19 5.42 1.83 -1.54
C MET A 19 5.05 3.25 -1.12
N ASP A 20 4.40 4.01 -2.02
CA ASP A 20 3.94 5.37 -1.76
C ASP A 20 2.47 5.58 -2.18
N HIS A 21 1.99 6.83 -2.10
CA HIS A 21 0.63 7.23 -2.42
C HIS A 21 0.13 6.75 -3.80
N ARG A 22 1.02 6.51 -4.76
CA ARG A 22 0.63 6.07 -6.11
C ARG A 22 -0.11 4.74 -6.11
N VAL A 23 0.12 3.89 -5.10
CA VAL A 23 -0.63 2.62 -4.94
C VAL A 23 -2.12 2.87 -4.68
N ALA A 24 -2.48 4.00 -4.10
CA ALA A 24 -3.88 4.38 -3.90
C ALA A 24 -4.67 4.51 -5.22
N ASN A 25 -3.99 4.74 -6.34
CA ASN A 25 -4.62 4.78 -7.66
C ASN A 25 -5.17 3.42 -8.13
N LEU A 26 -4.83 2.32 -7.45
CA LEU A 26 -5.40 1.00 -7.72
C LEU A 26 -6.83 0.85 -7.19
N PHE A 27 -7.29 1.74 -6.31
CA PHE A 27 -8.67 1.73 -5.85
C PHE A 27 -9.62 2.18 -6.97
N ASP A 28 -10.56 1.31 -7.31
CA ASP A 28 -11.66 1.61 -8.23
C ASP A 28 -12.94 1.81 -7.42
N LEU A 29 -13.16 3.03 -6.97
CA LEU A 29 -14.27 3.40 -6.10
C LEU A 29 -15.41 4.01 -6.89
N ASN A 30 -16.64 3.77 -6.43
CA ASN A 30 -17.81 4.47 -6.95
C ASN A 30 -17.73 5.97 -6.60
N PRO A 31 -17.56 6.88 -7.59
CA PRO A 31 -17.36 8.30 -7.33
C PRO A 31 -18.61 9.01 -6.81
N LYS A 32 -19.77 8.35 -6.83
CA LYS A 32 -21.01 8.87 -6.22
C LYS A 32 -21.01 8.72 -4.71
N LEU A 33 -20.32 7.69 -4.18
CA LEU A 33 -20.31 7.36 -2.76
C LEU A 33 -19.04 7.82 -2.07
N PHE A 34 -17.91 7.79 -2.77
CA PHE A 34 -16.60 8.05 -2.22
C PHE A 34 -15.94 9.27 -2.84
N ASN A 35 -15.20 10.00 -2.04
CA ASN A 35 -14.17 10.92 -2.52
C ASN A 35 -13.01 10.14 -3.16
N LYS A 36 -12.03 10.87 -3.70
CA LYS A 36 -10.73 10.26 -4.05
C LYS A 36 -10.08 9.70 -2.78
N VAL A 37 -9.33 8.62 -2.94
CA VAL A 37 -8.54 8.06 -1.84
C VAL A 37 -7.45 9.05 -1.45
N ILE A 38 -7.34 9.32 -0.15
CA ILE A 38 -6.22 10.07 0.42
C ILE A 38 -5.15 9.05 0.78
N SER A 39 -3.91 9.30 0.42
CA SER A 39 -2.77 8.51 0.88
C SER A 39 -1.65 9.44 1.33
N ILE A 40 -1.05 9.12 2.47
CA ILE A 40 0.05 9.88 3.06
C ILE A 40 1.34 9.08 2.82
N ASP A 41 2.31 9.73 2.18
CA ASP A 41 3.64 9.16 2.04
C ASP A 41 4.34 9.14 3.40
N LEU A 42 4.77 7.97 3.83
CA LEU A 42 5.53 7.82 5.06
C LEU A 42 6.93 8.45 4.93
N PRO A 43 7.61 8.77 6.04
CA PRO A 43 8.98 9.28 5.99
C PRO A 43 9.90 8.41 5.12
N GLY A 44 10.58 9.03 4.17
CA GLY A 44 11.45 8.35 3.19
C GLY A 44 10.74 7.76 1.98
N HIS A 45 9.41 7.87 1.89
CA HIS A 45 8.62 7.38 0.78
C HIS A 45 8.08 8.54 -0.07
N GLY A 46 7.91 8.29 -1.36
CA GLY A 46 7.29 9.23 -2.30
C GLY A 46 7.84 10.65 -2.19
N GLY A 47 6.97 11.59 -1.86
CA GLY A 47 7.32 13.01 -1.68
C GLY A 47 7.78 13.40 -0.28
N THR A 48 7.72 12.50 0.71
CA THR A 48 8.08 12.78 2.10
C THR A 48 9.56 12.51 2.35
N PRO A 49 10.34 13.51 2.81
CA PRO A 49 11.74 13.31 3.11
C PRO A 49 11.99 12.22 4.17
N PRO A 50 13.15 11.56 4.15
CA PRO A 50 13.55 10.65 5.21
C PRO A 50 13.59 11.34 6.58
N SER A 51 13.26 10.60 7.62
CA SER A 51 13.41 11.01 9.02
C SER A 51 14.07 9.88 9.82
N ASN A 52 14.17 10.06 11.14
CA ASN A 52 14.65 9.00 12.03
C ASN A 52 13.56 7.94 12.36
N ALA A 53 12.37 8.06 11.79
CA ALA A 53 11.31 7.09 12.00
C ALA A 53 11.70 5.73 11.39
N SER A 54 11.69 4.69 12.21
CA SER A 54 12.16 3.35 11.88
C SER A 54 11.31 2.23 12.47
N THR A 55 10.18 2.58 13.09
CA THR A 55 9.23 1.64 13.68
C THR A 55 7.81 1.89 13.19
N ILE A 56 6.97 0.89 13.32
CA ILE A 56 5.54 1.01 12.96
C ILE A 56 4.85 2.07 13.80
N GLU A 57 5.19 2.16 15.09
CA GLU A 57 4.63 3.15 16.03
C GLU A 57 5.02 4.58 15.65
N GLU A 58 6.25 4.79 15.20
CA GLU A 58 6.71 6.10 14.73
C GLU A 58 6.03 6.51 13.43
N TYR A 59 5.81 5.57 12.50
CA TYR A 59 5.00 5.81 11.30
C TYR A 59 3.56 6.15 11.65
N ALA A 60 2.95 5.43 12.60
CA ALA A 60 1.60 5.73 13.06
C ALA A 60 1.50 7.12 13.72
N LYS A 61 2.50 7.48 14.53
CA LYS A 61 2.59 8.82 15.13
C LYS A 61 2.73 9.91 14.08
N PHE A 62 3.55 9.69 13.04
CA PHE A 62 3.67 10.63 11.92
C PHE A 62 2.31 10.87 11.24
N ILE A 63 1.58 9.80 10.93
CA ILE A 63 0.24 9.92 10.34
C ILE A 63 -0.71 10.66 11.31
N SER A 64 -0.67 10.35 12.62
CA SER A 64 -1.52 11.04 13.61
C SER A 64 -1.34 12.55 13.57
N VAL A 65 -0.08 13.01 13.51
CA VAL A 65 0.22 14.45 13.39
C VAL A 65 -0.34 15.02 12.08
N CYS A 66 -0.17 14.32 10.96
CA CYS A 66 -0.75 14.76 9.69
C CYS A 66 -2.28 14.87 9.75
N LEU A 67 -2.94 13.93 10.42
CA LEU A 67 -4.41 13.95 10.55
C LEU A 67 -4.89 15.11 11.43
N GLU A 68 -4.16 15.42 12.49
CA GLU A 68 -4.44 16.58 13.35
C GLU A 68 -4.30 17.90 12.58
N GLU A 69 -3.21 18.09 11.85
CA GLU A 69 -2.98 19.26 10.99
C GLU A 69 -4.03 19.41 9.88
N LEU A 70 -4.48 18.28 9.33
CA LEU A 70 -5.52 18.25 8.31
C LEU A 70 -6.93 18.39 8.89
N ASN A 71 -7.11 18.33 10.20
CA ASN A 71 -8.41 18.24 10.88
C ASN A 71 -9.30 17.15 10.27
N LEU A 72 -8.69 15.99 9.94
CA LEU A 72 -9.38 14.89 9.28
C LEU A 72 -9.91 13.91 10.33
N THR A 73 -11.23 13.79 10.38
CA THR A 73 -11.96 12.84 11.24
C THR A 73 -13.04 12.15 10.41
N ASP A 74 -13.60 11.09 10.93
CA ASP A 74 -14.78 10.43 10.39
C ASP A 74 -14.55 9.84 8.99
N PHE A 75 -13.49 9.05 8.84
CA PHE A 75 -13.08 8.42 7.60
C PHE A 75 -12.82 6.91 7.78
N HIS A 76 -12.72 6.19 6.67
CA HIS A 76 -12.34 4.78 6.62
C HIS A 76 -10.82 4.67 6.55
N LEU A 77 -10.21 3.98 7.52
CA LEU A 77 -8.78 3.71 7.54
C LEU A 77 -8.49 2.39 6.86
N CYS A 78 -7.66 2.40 5.82
CA CYS A 78 -7.29 1.22 5.06
C CYS A 78 -5.77 1.08 5.00
N GLY A 79 -5.24 -0.12 5.25
CA GLY A 79 -3.80 -0.36 5.17
C GLY A 79 -3.48 -1.66 4.47
N HIS A 80 -2.41 -1.65 3.65
CA HIS A 80 -1.92 -2.83 2.94
C HIS A 80 -0.60 -3.31 3.53
N SER A 81 -0.47 -4.60 3.85
CA SER A 81 0.78 -5.20 4.34
C SER A 81 1.34 -4.44 5.55
N MET A 82 2.55 -3.87 5.48
CA MET A 82 3.11 -2.97 6.51
C MET A 82 2.15 -1.84 6.90
N GLY A 83 1.51 -1.22 5.91
CA GLY A 83 0.51 -0.18 6.16
C GLY A 83 -0.66 -0.67 7.01
N GLY A 84 -0.99 -1.96 6.97
CA GLY A 84 -1.94 -2.59 7.88
C GLY A 84 -1.46 -2.57 9.34
N LEU A 85 -0.18 -2.87 9.59
CA LEU A 85 0.41 -2.77 10.92
C LEU A 85 0.40 -1.32 11.44
N VAL A 86 0.71 -0.35 10.55
CA VAL A 86 0.62 1.08 10.87
C VAL A 86 -0.81 1.46 11.23
N CYS A 87 -1.81 0.97 10.48
CA CYS A 87 -3.22 1.19 10.79
C CYS A 87 -3.63 0.58 12.13
N MET A 88 -3.14 -0.61 12.49
CA MET A 88 -3.38 -1.22 13.81
C MET A 88 -2.82 -0.33 14.92
N SER A 89 -1.57 0.11 14.80
CA SER A 89 -0.94 1.01 15.76
C SER A 89 -1.71 2.34 15.88
N LEU A 90 -2.04 2.96 14.75
CA LEU A 90 -2.79 4.22 14.71
C LEU A 90 -4.20 4.08 15.34
N ALA A 91 -4.90 2.99 15.04
CA ALA A 91 -6.22 2.73 15.61
C ALA A 91 -6.19 2.49 17.13
N SER A 92 -5.09 1.93 17.65
CA SER A 92 -4.91 1.77 19.11
C SER A 92 -4.72 3.11 19.82
N LEU A 93 -4.16 4.11 19.14
CA LEU A 93 -3.99 5.46 19.68
C LEU A 93 -5.31 6.22 19.75
N ASN A 94 -6.12 6.19 18.70
CA ASN A 94 -7.37 6.94 18.64
C ASN A 94 -8.42 6.29 17.72
N ARG A 95 -9.09 5.24 18.22
CA ARG A 95 -10.11 4.50 17.45
C ARG A 95 -11.31 5.35 17.03
N LYS A 96 -11.64 6.39 17.80
CA LYS A 96 -12.87 7.17 17.63
C LYS A 96 -12.92 8.03 16.39
N ILE A 97 -11.77 8.35 15.78
CA ILE A 97 -11.73 9.18 14.57
C ILE A 97 -11.97 8.37 13.29
N PHE A 98 -12.05 7.04 13.37
CA PHE A 98 -12.24 6.16 12.22
C PHE A 98 -13.65 5.58 12.19
N LYS A 99 -14.32 5.62 11.04
CA LYS A 99 -15.57 4.91 10.78
C LYS A 99 -15.34 3.40 10.76
N SER A 100 -14.30 2.97 10.08
CA SER A 100 -13.88 1.57 10.01
C SER A 100 -12.38 1.46 9.83
N VAL A 101 -11.84 0.27 10.13
CA VAL A 101 -10.44 -0.08 9.85
C VAL A 101 -10.44 -1.36 9.00
N SER A 102 -9.76 -1.32 7.86
CA SER A 102 -9.65 -2.45 6.94
C SER A 102 -8.20 -2.76 6.62
N LEU A 103 -7.79 -3.99 6.84
CA LEU A 103 -6.43 -4.47 6.63
C LEU A 103 -6.40 -5.39 5.41
N PHE A 104 -5.62 -5.02 4.41
CA PHE A 104 -5.47 -5.78 3.17
C PHE A 104 -4.15 -6.54 3.18
N ASN A 105 -4.20 -7.85 3.01
CA ASN A 105 -3.03 -8.72 2.96
C ASN A 105 -2.03 -8.41 4.08
N CYS A 106 -2.55 -8.25 5.29
CA CYS A 106 -1.80 -7.95 6.51
C CYS A 106 -1.93 -9.12 7.50
N GLN A 107 -0.83 -9.49 8.10
CA GLN A 107 -0.73 -10.51 9.14
C GLN A 107 -0.08 -9.93 10.39
N TYR A 108 -0.59 -10.30 11.56
CA TYR A 108 0.01 -9.93 12.83
C TYR A 108 0.19 -11.16 13.75
N PRO A 109 1.37 -11.39 14.33
CA PRO A 109 2.62 -10.71 14.02
C PRO A 109 3.08 -11.00 12.58
N LEU A 110 3.80 -10.05 11.96
CA LEU A 110 4.31 -10.21 10.61
C LEU A 110 5.75 -10.74 10.68
N PHE A 111 6.01 -11.82 9.96
CA PHE A 111 7.34 -12.40 9.85
C PHE A 111 7.89 -12.18 8.45
N VAL A 112 9.03 -11.51 8.37
CA VAL A 112 9.76 -11.32 7.12
C VAL A 112 10.81 -12.42 7.01
N GLY A 113 10.82 -13.16 5.90
CA GLY A 113 11.83 -14.18 5.66
C GLY A 113 13.25 -13.58 5.57
N SER A 114 14.24 -14.29 6.10
CA SER A 114 15.63 -13.81 6.16
C SER A 114 16.18 -13.38 4.79
N ALA A 115 15.85 -14.11 3.72
CA ALA A 115 16.26 -13.78 2.37
C ALA A 115 15.73 -12.42 1.89
N LEU A 116 14.49 -12.05 2.25
CA LEU A 116 13.92 -10.74 1.93
C LEU A 116 14.51 -9.65 2.83
N LEU A 117 14.72 -9.95 4.09
CA LEU A 117 15.33 -9.02 5.04
C LEU A 117 16.77 -8.67 4.63
N ASP A 118 17.60 -9.66 4.30
CA ASP A 118 18.95 -9.46 3.79
C ASP A 118 18.96 -8.77 2.42
N GLY A 119 18.04 -9.19 1.53
CA GLY A 119 17.90 -8.60 0.20
C GLY A 119 17.51 -7.14 0.23
N SER A 120 16.64 -6.73 1.15
CA SER A 120 16.18 -5.34 1.26
C SER A 120 17.30 -4.35 1.58
N SER A 121 18.37 -4.80 2.25
CA SER A 121 19.54 -3.98 2.58
C SER A 121 20.69 -4.10 1.58
N ARG A 122 20.85 -5.26 0.95
CA ARG A 122 22.04 -5.57 0.12
C ARG A 122 21.74 -5.61 -1.38
N ASN A 123 20.52 -5.95 -1.75
CA ASN A 123 20.08 -6.13 -3.13
C ASN A 123 18.63 -5.69 -3.33
N LEU A 124 18.41 -4.38 -3.37
CA LEU A 124 17.07 -3.80 -3.49
C LEU A 124 16.33 -4.31 -4.73
N ASP A 125 17.01 -4.45 -5.88
CA ASP A 125 16.41 -4.94 -7.13
C ASP A 125 15.93 -6.39 -6.97
N GLY A 126 16.71 -7.25 -6.34
CA GLY A 126 16.32 -8.63 -6.02
C GLY A 126 15.18 -8.71 -5.02
N ALA A 127 15.14 -7.83 -4.01
CA ALA A 127 14.03 -7.74 -3.06
C ALA A 127 12.74 -7.27 -3.76
N ALA A 128 12.84 -6.27 -4.65
CA ALA A 128 11.73 -5.80 -5.46
C ALA A 128 11.19 -6.89 -6.41
N ASP A 129 12.08 -7.66 -7.03
CA ASP A 129 11.69 -8.83 -7.84
C ASP A 129 10.97 -9.90 -7.01
N PHE A 130 11.45 -10.15 -5.80
CA PHE A 130 10.81 -11.10 -4.88
C PHE A 130 9.40 -10.64 -4.52
N LEU A 131 9.26 -9.39 -4.08
CA LEU A 131 7.96 -8.82 -3.68
C LEU A 131 6.96 -8.79 -4.84
N THR A 132 7.40 -8.40 -6.04
CA THR A 132 6.53 -8.41 -7.22
C THR A 132 6.17 -9.82 -7.67
N LYS A 133 7.09 -10.77 -7.57
CA LYS A 133 6.85 -12.16 -7.99
C LYS A 133 5.88 -12.91 -7.07
N TYR A 134 5.97 -12.69 -5.77
CA TYR A 134 5.22 -13.47 -4.78
C TYR A 134 4.05 -12.69 -4.16
N GLY A 135 4.12 -11.36 -4.11
CA GLY A 135 3.07 -10.50 -3.57
C GLY A 135 1.92 -10.25 -4.53
N ILE A 136 2.07 -10.62 -5.81
CA ILE A 136 1.05 -10.37 -6.81
C ILE A 136 0.63 -11.67 -7.47
N TYR A 137 -0.69 -11.91 -7.47
CA TYR A 137 -1.24 -13.04 -8.19
C TYR A 137 -1.16 -12.82 -9.71
N LYS A 138 -0.46 -13.72 -10.40
CA LYS A 138 -0.51 -13.74 -11.86
C LYS A 138 -1.83 -14.34 -12.28
N MET A 139 -2.71 -13.51 -12.83
CA MET A 139 -3.88 -14.02 -13.53
C MET A 139 -3.46 -15.07 -14.57
N PRO A 140 -4.21 -16.17 -14.75
CA PRO A 140 -3.94 -17.13 -15.82
C PRO A 140 -3.92 -16.38 -17.15
N SER A 141 -2.81 -16.50 -17.84
CA SER A 141 -2.47 -15.98 -19.16
C SER A 141 -3.59 -15.24 -19.92
N ILE A 142 -3.71 -13.98 -19.68
CA ILE A 142 -4.05 -13.08 -20.78
C ILE A 142 -2.79 -13.10 -21.66
N GLU A 143 -2.92 -13.41 -22.95
CA GLU A 143 -1.80 -13.51 -23.87
C GLU A 143 -0.78 -12.42 -23.61
N LYS A 144 0.49 -12.81 -23.45
CA LYS A 144 1.58 -11.83 -23.30
C LYS A 144 1.38 -10.78 -24.36
N PRO A 145 1.22 -9.50 -24.02
CA PRO A 145 1.03 -8.47 -25.02
C PRO A 145 2.20 -8.58 -25.99
N LYS A 146 1.91 -8.90 -27.24
CA LYS A 146 2.91 -8.89 -28.31
C LYS A 146 3.58 -7.54 -28.22
N LYS A 147 4.91 -7.52 -28.09
CA LYS A 147 5.78 -6.37 -27.86
C LYS A 147 5.10 -5.05 -28.24
N ALA A 148 4.81 -4.21 -27.26
CA ALA A 148 4.31 -2.88 -27.52
C ALA A 148 5.38 -2.13 -28.31
N PHE A 149 5.02 -1.67 -29.50
CA PHE A 149 5.93 -1.05 -30.42
C PHE A 149 6.55 0.24 -29.84
N GLY A 150 7.86 0.27 -29.71
CA GLY A 150 8.62 1.43 -30.18
C GLY A 150 8.88 2.56 -29.22
N ILE A 151 8.55 2.52 -27.91
CA ILE A 151 8.97 3.57 -27.00
C ILE A 151 9.82 2.95 -25.89
N LYS A 152 11.13 3.19 -25.95
CA LYS A 152 12.07 2.86 -24.86
C LYS A 152 11.55 3.54 -23.57
N GLY A 153 11.13 2.74 -22.59
CA GLY A 153 10.71 3.21 -21.27
C GLY A 153 9.23 3.40 -21.06
N SER A 154 8.36 3.17 -22.02
CA SER A 154 6.93 3.16 -21.78
C SER A 154 6.40 1.74 -21.60
N SER A 155 5.81 1.58 -20.50
CA SER A 155 4.85 0.61 -20.03
C SER A 155 4.29 -0.37 -21.06
N PHE A 156 4.03 -1.55 -20.60
CA PHE A 156 3.36 -2.65 -21.27
C PHE A 156 1.87 -2.37 -21.56
N TYR A 157 1.51 -1.18 -22.02
CA TYR A 157 0.14 -0.81 -22.34
C TYR A 157 -0.13 -0.93 -23.82
N LYS A 158 -1.12 -1.72 -24.18
CA LYS A 158 -1.71 -1.67 -25.53
C LYS A 158 -3.03 -0.94 -25.44
N LYS A 159 -3.10 0.22 -26.10
CA LYS A 159 -4.34 0.99 -26.24
C LYS A 159 -5.22 0.32 -27.29
N THR A 160 -6.37 -0.22 -26.91
CA THR A 160 -7.37 -0.75 -27.84
C THR A 160 -8.73 -0.22 -27.44
N ASN A 161 -9.38 0.53 -28.35
CA ASN A 161 -10.75 1.04 -28.19
C ASN A 161 -11.01 1.77 -26.85
N GLY A 162 -10.13 2.68 -26.45
CA GLY A 162 -10.28 3.42 -25.21
C GLY A 162 -9.95 2.64 -23.92
N LYS A 163 -9.51 1.38 -24.04
CA LYS A 163 -9.12 0.54 -22.90
C LYS A 163 -7.62 0.28 -22.91
N VAL A 164 -7.01 0.27 -21.74
CA VAL A 164 -5.61 -0.14 -21.56
C VAL A 164 -5.59 -1.57 -21.06
N ILE A 165 -4.79 -2.40 -21.73
CA ILE A 165 -4.51 -3.74 -21.25
C ILE A 165 -3.34 -3.61 -20.28
N THR A 166 -3.62 -3.80 -19.01
CA THR A 166 -2.58 -3.98 -17.99
C THR A 166 -2.28 -5.47 -17.85
N PRO A 167 -1.17 -5.86 -17.21
CA PRO A 167 -0.93 -7.25 -16.83
C PRO A 167 -2.05 -7.85 -15.96
N TYR A 168 -2.99 -7.04 -15.49
CA TYR A 168 -4.12 -7.41 -14.62
C TYR A 168 -5.49 -7.33 -15.31
N GLY A 169 -5.55 -7.01 -16.61
CA GLY A 169 -6.80 -6.90 -17.35
C GLY A 169 -7.02 -5.56 -18.02
N PHE A 170 -8.23 -5.34 -18.50
CA PHE A 170 -8.61 -4.09 -19.16
C PHE A 170 -9.04 -3.05 -18.14
N LYS A 171 -8.48 -1.83 -18.23
CA LYS A 171 -8.99 -0.66 -17.52
C LYS A 171 -9.40 0.41 -18.52
N ASP A 172 -10.46 1.15 -18.20
CA ASP A 172 -10.87 2.30 -18.99
C ASP A 172 -9.89 3.47 -18.77
N ILE A 173 -9.52 4.15 -19.87
CA ILE A 173 -8.45 5.16 -19.90
C ILE A 173 -8.96 6.55 -19.52
N ASP A 174 -10.11 6.70 -18.96
CA ASP A 174 -10.61 8.02 -18.59
C ASP A 174 -9.76 8.72 -17.50
N ASN A 175 -8.75 7.99 -16.97
CA ASN A 175 -7.78 8.58 -16.04
C ASN A 175 -6.41 7.86 -16.13
N PRO A 176 -5.50 8.31 -17.01
CA PRO A 176 -4.17 7.71 -17.19
C PRO A 176 -3.28 7.76 -15.93
N GLU A 177 -3.62 8.58 -14.94
CA GLU A 177 -2.88 8.66 -13.66
C GLU A 177 -3.15 7.46 -12.74
N ARG A 178 -4.14 6.60 -13.05
CA ARG A 178 -4.51 5.43 -12.23
C ARG A 178 -3.70 4.17 -12.48
N GLU A 179 -2.72 4.20 -13.34
CA GLU A 179 -2.10 2.98 -13.84
C GLU A 179 -0.74 2.72 -13.22
N ILE A 180 -0.73 1.97 -12.13
CA ILE A 180 0.47 1.26 -11.70
C ILE A 180 0.36 -0.18 -12.20
N ALA A 181 1.11 -0.52 -13.25
CA ALA A 181 1.34 -1.91 -13.64
C ALA A 181 2.33 -2.59 -12.69
N LEU A 182 2.39 -3.92 -12.71
CA LEU A 182 3.43 -4.69 -11.99
C LEU A 182 4.85 -4.15 -12.21
N TYR A 183 5.11 -3.74 -13.43
CA TYR A 183 6.36 -3.13 -13.81
C TYR A 183 6.60 -1.80 -13.07
N ASP A 184 5.54 -1.04 -12.86
CA ASP A 184 5.62 0.23 -12.14
C ASP A 184 5.72 0.00 -10.63
N LEU A 185 5.16 -1.10 -10.09
CA LEU A 185 5.41 -1.51 -8.71
C LEU A 185 6.88 -1.84 -8.45
N LYS A 186 7.53 -2.57 -9.36
CA LYS A 186 8.99 -2.78 -9.24
C LYS A 186 9.74 -1.45 -9.29
N LYS A 187 9.33 -0.51 -10.15
CA LYS A 187 9.90 0.84 -10.18
C LYS A 187 9.66 1.59 -8.87
N LEU A 188 8.47 1.45 -8.27
CA LEU A 188 8.19 2.06 -6.97
C LEU A 188 9.19 1.61 -5.94
N PHE A 189 9.39 0.30 -5.79
CA PHE A 189 10.39 -0.24 -4.86
C PHE A 189 11.80 0.28 -5.12
N ASN A 190 12.16 0.48 -6.38
CA ASN A 190 13.48 0.99 -6.76
C ASN A 190 13.61 2.52 -6.64
N GLN A 191 12.51 3.24 -6.43
CA GLN A 191 12.48 4.70 -6.27
C GLN A 191 12.47 5.16 -4.81
N VAL A 192 12.24 4.25 -3.86
CA VAL A 192 12.37 4.59 -2.44
C VAL A 192 13.82 4.94 -2.11
N SER A 193 14.01 5.77 -1.12
CA SER A 193 15.36 6.12 -0.63
C SER A 193 16.12 4.84 -0.31
N LYS A 194 17.43 4.86 -0.58
CA LYS A 194 18.30 3.75 -0.22
C LYS A 194 18.07 3.38 1.25
N ASP A 195 17.97 2.12 1.51
CA ASP A 195 17.76 1.54 2.83
C ASP A 195 16.33 1.63 3.39
N ILE A 196 15.40 2.41 2.81
CA ILE A 196 14.04 2.54 3.33
C ILE A 196 13.32 1.18 3.34
N LEU A 197 13.44 0.38 2.29
CA LEU A 197 12.82 -0.96 2.29
C LEU A 197 13.36 -1.83 3.42
N ALA A 198 14.66 -1.72 3.76
CA ALA A 198 15.26 -2.45 4.88
C ALA A 198 14.71 -1.94 6.22
N VAL A 199 14.56 -0.63 6.38
CA VAL A 199 13.94 -0.01 7.57
C VAL A 199 12.51 -0.56 7.74
N ASP A 200 11.73 -0.55 6.69
CA ASP A 200 10.34 -1.04 6.70
C ASP A 200 10.25 -2.53 7.08
N MET A 201 11.10 -3.37 6.48
CA MET A 201 11.11 -4.80 6.79
C MET A 201 11.49 -5.06 8.26
N ASN A 202 12.46 -4.30 8.81
CA ASN A 202 12.81 -4.37 10.21
C ASN A 202 11.69 -3.83 11.12
N ALA A 203 11.04 -2.74 10.74
CA ALA A 203 9.88 -2.20 11.46
C ALA A 203 8.76 -3.24 11.54
N CYS A 204 8.45 -3.94 10.43
CA CYS A 204 7.48 -5.02 10.41
C CYS A 204 7.86 -6.16 11.37
N MET A 205 9.13 -6.58 11.33
CA MET A 205 9.64 -7.66 12.21
C MET A 205 9.62 -7.28 13.68
N GLY A 206 9.89 -6.01 13.98
CA GLY A 206 9.96 -5.50 15.36
C GLY A 206 8.61 -5.19 15.99
N PHE A 207 7.57 -4.99 15.19
CA PHE A 207 6.27 -4.52 15.70
C PHE A 207 5.60 -5.55 16.62
N ARG A 208 5.27 -5.09 17.83
CA ARG A 208 4.51 -5.86 18.83
C ARG A 208 3.50 -4.96 19.52
N MET A 209 2.30 -5.45 19.72
CA MET A 209 1.23 -4.78 20.45
C MET A 209 0.92 -5.54 21.73
N ASP A 210 0.63 -4.81 22.77
CA ASP A 210 0.07 -5.39 23.98
C ASP A 210 -1.33 -5.94 23.73
N ILE A 211 -1.69 -7.02 24.43
CA ILE A 211 -3.03 -7.61 24.37
C ILE A 211 -4.14 -6.59 24.63
N LYS A 212 -3.88 -5.64 25.54
CA LYS A 212 -4.81 -4.55 25.86
C LYS A 212 -5.10 -3.66 24.66
N ASP A 213 -4.08 -3.42 23.82
CA ASP A 213 -4.23 -2.58 22.62
C ASP A 213 -4.86 -3.36 21.49
N ILE A 214 -4.56 -4.65 21.34
CA ILE A 214 -5.24 -5.54 20.41
C ILE A 214 -6.75 -5.58 20.72
N ASN A 215 -7.12 -5.67 21.98
CA ASN A 215 -8.52 -5.70 22.42
C ASN A 215 -9.28 -4.39 22.16
N LYS A 216 -8.59 -3.28 21.94
CA LYS A 216 -9.20 -2.01 21.49
C LYS A 216 -9.54 -2.02 19.99
N LEU A 217 -8.98 -2.95 19.24
CA LEU A 217 -9.15 -3.06 17.80
C LEU A 217 -10.42 -3.84 17.41
N ASN A 218 -11.51 -3.68 18.16
CA ASN A 218 -12.80 -4.27 17.81
C ASN A 218 -13.25 -3.76 16.43
N ASP A 219 -13.92 -4.61 15.66
CA ASP A 219 -14.50 -4.29 14.35
C ASP A 219 -13.46 -3.93 13.26
N ILE A 220 -12.35 -4.67 13.21
CA ILE A 220 -11.41 -4.61 12.10
C ILE A 220 -11.83 -5.58 11.00
N ASN A 221 -11.86 -5.09 9.75
CA ASN A 221 -12.01 -5.93 8.58
C ASN A 221 -10.64 -6.44 8.13
N ILE A 222 -10.49 -7.76 8.01
CA ILE A 222 -9.26 -8.37 7.47
C ILE A 222 -9.60 -8.99 6.13
N ILE A 223 -8.91 -8.52 5.09
CA ILE A 223 -9.12 -8.96 3.71
C ILE A 223 -7.82 -9.57 3.20
N ILE A 224 -7.83 -10.85 2.90
CA ILE A 224 -6.64 -11.60 2.44
C ILE A 224 -6.97 -12.23 1.10
N GLY A 225 -6.09 -12.03 0.13
CA GLY A 225 -6.18 -12.70 -1.16
C GLY A 225 -6.02 -14.22 -1.02
N GLU A 226 -6.98 -15.00 -1.54
CA GLU A 226 -6.95 -16.48 -1.49
C GLU A 226 -5.63 -17.08 -2.01
N LYS A 227 -5.01 -16.41 -2.98
CA LYS A 227 -3.79 -16.87 -3.65
C LYS A 227 -2.55 -16.07 -3.24
N ASP A 228 -2.64 -15.28 -2.18
CA ASP A 228 -1.49 -14.58 -1.62
C ASP A 228 -0.46 -15.61 -1.12
N LYS A 229 0.78 -15.38 -1.53
CA LYS A 229 1.92 -16.26 -1.17
C LYS A 229 2.78 -15.68 -0.06
N LEU A 230 2.62 -14.40 0.25
CA LEU A 230 3.35 -13.70 1.31
C LEU A 230 2.59 -13.77 2.62
N VAL A 231 1.26 -13.62 2.56
CA VAL A 231 0.37 -13.68 3.72
C VAL A 231 -0.56 -14.88 3.57
N SER A 232 -0.39 -15.89 4.42
CA SER A 232 -1.16 -17.13 4.35
C SER A 232 -2.36 -17.12 5.30
N GLN A 233 -3.53 -17.55 4.80
CA GLN A 233 -4.72 -17.76 5.64
C GLN A 233 -4.56 -18.92 6.65
N LYS A 234 -3.54 -19.75 6.50
CA LYS A 234 -3.31 -20.97 7.30
C LYS A 234 -2.36 -20.78 8.47
N LYS A 235 -2.07 -19.55 8.83
CA LYS A 235 -1.20 -19.27 10.00
C LYS A 235 -1.96 -18.57 11.09
#